data_dc58bd9e0c8d0029f64c66ad0e2d32b9
#
_entry.id   dc58bd9e0c8d0029f64c66ad0e2d32b9
#
_cell.length_a   1.000
_cell.length_b   1.000
_cell.length_c   1.000
_cell.angle_alpha   90.00
_cell.angle_beta   90.00
_cell.angle_gamma   90.00
#
_symmetry.space_group_name_H-M   'P 1'
#
loop_
_entity.id
_entity.type
_entity.pdbx_description
1 polymer ?
#
loop_
_entity_poly.entity_id
_entity_poly.type
_entity_poly.pdbx_seq_one_letter_code
_entity_poly.pdbx_strand_id
1 'polypeptide(L)'
;MKQKTVLTIAGSDPSGGAGIQADLKTMEAFDVYGMSVITALTAQNTLGVSAVMNVEPAFVEKQLEAVLSDIQPDAVKIGMLPDRNIMEVVCKALDEYKIKKVVLDPVLSSTSGTELSRNSDLEYMIKELFKRCTLITPNIPEAEKIIKSISAICQDQSFKNMYISSGEDMELAARIISDFCGCSVLIKGGHSSFAGDDSSDDLLYIMPGSRCIWLTGKRIDNSNTHGTGCTLSSAIACGLAKGMTIEKAMNLAKDYITECISMGLDLGHGRGPLYH
;
A
#
# COMPACT_ATOMS: atom_id res chain seq x y z
N MET A 1 26.87 1.88 12.79
CA MET A 1 25.58 2.60 12.57
C MET A 1 24.46 1.69 13.06
N LYS A 2 23.41 2.20 13.71
CA LYS A 2 22.26 1.39 14.11
C LYS A 2 21.48 1.05 12.83
N GLN A 3 21.24 -0.25 12.56
CA GLN A 3 20.44 -0.70 11.42
C GLN A 3 19.03 -0.11 11.49
N LYS A 4 18.49 0.31 10.36
CA LYS A 4 17.12 0.83 10.26
C LYS A 4 16.11 -0.31 10.30
N THR A 5 14.95 -0.04 10.90
CA THR A 5 13.92 -1.04 11.12
C THR A 5 12.59 -0.63 10.49
N VAL A 6 11.90 -1.59 9.87
CA VAL A 6 10.54 -1.39 9.34
C VAL A 6 9.65 -2.54 9.81
N LEU A 7 8.46 -2.21 10.29
CA LEU A 7 7.42 -3.18 10.61
C LEU A 7 6.41 -3.25 9.47
N THR A 8 6.16 -4.45 8.93
CA THR A 8 4.99 -4.67 8.08
C THR A 8 3.83 -5.23 8.90
N ILE A 9 2.62 -4.71 8.66
CA ILE A 9 1.35 -5.17 9.22
C ILE A 9 0.48 -5.57 8.03
N ALA A 10 0.40 -6.87 7.73
CA ALA A 10 -0.27 -7.34 6.51
C ALA A 10 -0.64 -8.83 6.57
N GLY A 11 -1.36 -9.28 5.57
CA GLY A 11 -1.62 -10.70 5.35
C GLY A 11 -0.39 -11.46 4.88
N SER A 12 -0.40 -12.78 5.08
CA SER A 12 0.66 -13.70 4.64
C SER A 12 0.25 -14.39 3.35
N ASP A 13 1.11 -14.32 2.32
CA ASP A 13 0.99 -15.03 1.05
C ASP A 13 1.95 -16.23 1.03
N PRO A 14 1.46 -17.50 1.13
CA PRO A 14 2.31 -18.67 1.19
C PRO A 14 3.10 -18.91 -0.10
N SER A 15 2.69 -18.34 -1.24
CA SER A 15 3.48 -18.42 -2.48
C SER A 15 4.70 -17.51 -2.48
N GLY A 16 4.78 -16.59 -1.52
CA GLY A 16 5.94 -15.72 -1.35
C GLY A 16 5.99 -14.52 -2.31
N GLY A 17 4.93 -14.29 -3.11
CA GLY A 17 4.89 -13.24 -4.13
C GLY A 17 4.35 -11.90 -3.64
N ALA A 18 3.53 -11.90 -2.58
CA ALA A 18 2.91 -10.69 -2.04
C ALA A 18 2.90 -10.73 -0.50
N GLY A 19 2.09 -9.86 0.13
CA GLY A 19 1.93 -9.81 1.57
C GLY A 19 3.24 -9.58 2.33
N ILE A 20 3.30 -10.06 3.58
CA ILE A 20 4.51 -9.90 4.41
C ILE A 20 5.76 -10.50 3.77
N GLN A 21 5.63 -11.52 2.93
CA GLN A 21 6.77 -12.17 2.27
C GLN A 21 7.44 -11.23 1.25
N ALA A 22 6.68 -10.57 0.39
CA ALA A 22 7.21 -9.56 -0.51
C ALA A 22 7.76 -8.34 0.26
N ASP A 23 7.08 -7.95 1.35
CA ASP A 23 7.51 -6.84 2.18
C ASP A 23 8.88 -7.12 2.82
N LEU A 24 9.08 -8.30 3.43
CA LEU A 24 10.33 -8.69 4.07
C LEU A 24 11.48 -8.85 3.06
N LYS A 25 11.23 -9.43 1.88
CA LYS A 25 12.21 -9.49 0.80
C LYS A 25 12.65 -8.10 0.34
N THR A 26 11.70 -7.18 0.21
CA THR A 26 11.98 -5.78 -0.12
C THR A 26 12.83 -5.11 0.96
N MET A 27 12.49 -5.31 2.24
CA MET A 27 13.24 -4.75 3.37
C MET A 27 14.68 -5.26 3.38
N GLU A 28 14.89 -6.56 3.11
CA GLU A 28 16.22 -7.16 3.00
C GLU A 28 17.01 -6.55 1.83
N ALA A 29 16.41 -6.41 0.65
CA ALA A 29 17.05 -5.79 -0.51
C ALA A 29 17.46 -4.32 -0.25
N PHE A 30 16.76 -3.65 0.68
CA PHE A 30 17.07 -2.28 1.11
C PHE A 30 17.99 -2.22 2.34
N ASP A 31 18.59 -3.33 2.77
CA ASP A 31 19.41 -3.37 4.01
C ASP A 31 18.69 -2.73 5.21
N VAL A 32 17.43 -3.12 5.41
CA VAL A 32 16.57 -2.70 6.51
C VAL A 32 16.10 -3.93 7.27
N TYR A 33 16.21 -3.92 8.59
CA TYR A 33 15.69 -5.02 9.41
C TYR A 33 14.16 -5.03 9.37
N GLY A 34 13.60 -6.08 8.75
CA GLY A 34 12.17 -6.26 8.60
C GLY A 34 11.55 -7.03 9.77
N MET A 35 10.48 -6.50 10.33
CA MET A 35 9.61 -7.15 11.31
C MET A 35 8.22 -7.31 10.74
N SER A 36 7.43 -8.27 11.24
CA SER A 36 6.08 -8.50 10.71
C SER A 36 5.05 -8.77 11.80
N VAL A 37 3.84 -8.23 11.57
CA VAL A 37 2.59 -8.57 12.26
C VAL A 37 1.62 -9.12 11.23
N ILE A 38 1.14 -10.34 11.43
CA ILE A 38 0.26 -11.04 10.49
C ILE A 38 -1.20 -10.78 10.84
N THR A 39 -1.96 -10.26 9.87
CA THR A 39 -3.38 -9.93 10.01
C THR A 39 -4.31 -11.00 9.45
N ALA A 40 -3.84 -11.76 8.47
CA ALA A 40 -4.54 -12.89 7.87
C ALA A 40 -3.56 -13.90 7.28
N LEU A 41 -3.99 -15.15 7.22
CA LEU A 41 -3.32 -16.19 6.43
C LEU A 41 -4.13 -16.44 5.17
N THR A 42 -3.49 -16.53 4.02
CA THR A 42 -4.16 -16.91 2.77
C THR A 42 -3.73 -18.28 2.31
N ALA A 43 -4.63 -19.00 1.65
CA ALA A 43 -4.28 -20.11 0.78
C ALA A 43 -4.23 -19.56 -0.64
N GLN A 44 -3.04 -19.19 -1.09
CA GLN A 44 -2.81 -18.40 -2.29
C GLN A 44 -1.65 -18.98 -3.11
N ASN A 45 -1.75 -18.84 -4.42
CA ASN A 45 -0.69 -19.12 -5.37
C ASN A 45 -0.78 -18.12 -6.55
N THR A 46 0.01 -18.34 -7.61
CA THR A 46 0.05 -17.46 -8.78
C THR A 46 -1.27 -17.37 -9.56
N LEU A 47 -2.18 -18.33 -9.36
CA LEU A 47 -3.50 -18.36 -10.00
C LEU A 47 -4.57 -17.58 -9.22
N GLY A 48 -4.36 -17.36 -7.90
CA GLY A 48 -5.28 -16.59 -7.07
C GLY A 48 -5.38 -17.06 -5.62
N VAL A 49 -6.35 -16.49 -4.91
CA VAL A 49 -6.65 -16.76 -3.50
C VAL A 49 -7.82 -17.74 -3.42
N SER A 50 -7.61 -18.91 -2.81
CA SER A 50 -8.64 -19.94 -2.63
C SER A 50 -9.30 -19.89 -1.25
N ALA A 51 -8.60 -19.41 -0.21
CA ALA A 51 -9.14 -19.22 1.13
C ALA A 51 -8.38 -18.11 1.89
N VAL A 52 -9.07 -17.50 2.85
CA VAL A 52 -8.50 -16.51 3.77
C VAL A 52 -8.94 -16.87 5.19
N MET A 53 -8.00 -16.87 6.12
CA MET A 53 -8.22 -17.02 7.54
C MET A 53 -7.74 -15.75 8.26
N ASN A 54 -8.66 -14.96 8.79
CA ASN A 54 -8.31 -13.79 9.58
C ASN A 54 -7.65 -14.21 10.89
N VAL A 55 -6.63 -13.48 11.30
CA VAL A 55 -6.08 -13.61 12.64
C VAL A 55 -7.01 -12.88 13.61
N GLU A 56 -7.27 -13.50 14.76
CA GLU A 56 -8.10 -12.87 15.79
C GLU A 56 -7.55 -11.52 16.22
N PRO A 57 -8.37 -10.44 16.31
CA PRO A 57 -7.90 -9.10 16.66
C PRO A 57 -7.09 -9.05 17.95
N ALA A 58 -7.48 -9.83 18.98
CA ALA A 58 -6.75 -9.94 20.23
C ALA A 58 -5.34 -10.56 20.04
N PHE A 59 -5.14 -11.40 19.01
CA PHE A 59 -3.82 -11.94 18.73
C PHE A 59 -2.97 -10.98 17.90
N VAL A 60 -3.60 -10.20 17.02
CA VAL A 60 -2.92 -9.07 16.31
C VAL A 60 -2.41 -8.04 17.33
N GLU A 61 -3.23 -7.71 18.36
CA GLU A 61 -2.82 -6.82 19.45
C GLU A 61 -1.59 -7.37 20.19
N LYS A 62 -1.56 -8.66 20.51
CA LYS A 62 -0.41 -9.30 21.16
C LYS A 62 0.86 -9.29 20.29
N GLN A 63 0.73 -9.49 18.98
CA GLN A 63 1.86 -9.40 18.07
C GLN A 63 2.41 -7.95 18.03
N LEU A 64 1.53 -6.96 17.95
CA LEU A 64 1.91 -5.53 17.98
C LEU A 64 2.61 -5.17 19.29
N GLU A 65 2.04 -5.56 20.44
CA GLU A 65 2.62 -5.34 21.76
C GLU A 65 4.01 -5.98 21.88
N ALA A 66 4.14 -7.25 21.47
CA ALA A 66 5.40 -7.97 21.54
C ALA A 66 6.53 -7.30 20.74
N VAL A 67 6.21 -6.79 19.54
CA VAL A 67 7.20 -6.12 18.71
C VAL A 67 7.46 -4.69 19.20
N LEU A 68 6.40 -3.89 19.36
CA LEU A 68 6.52 -2.45 19.60
C LEU A 68 7.04 -2.08 20.99
N SER A 69 6.86 -2.97 21.99
CA SER A 69 7.40 -2.77 23.33
C SER A 69 8.92 -3.01 23.41
N ASP A 70 9.50 -3.75 22.47
CA ASP A 70 10.92 -4.10 22.43
C ASP A 70 11.68 -3.34 21.32
N ILE A 71 11.17 -3.38 20.08
CA ILE A 71 11.81 -2.77 18.91
C ILE A 71 10.87 -1.74 18.30
N GLN A 72 11.08 -0.46 18.60
CA GLN A 72 10.32 0.60 17.96
C GLN A 72 10.80 0.79 16.50
N PRO A 73 9.92 0.62 15.49
CA PRO A 73 10.30 0.74 14.10
C PRO A 73 10.57 2.19 13.68
N ASP A 74 11.52 2.39 12.75
CA ASP A 74 11.76 3.70 12.13
C ASP A 74 10.64 4.09 11.16
N ALA A 75 9.93 3.09 10.58
CA ALA A 75 8.71 3.26 9.78
C ALA A 75 7.83 2.01 9.83
N VAL A 76 6.57 2.16 9.48
CA VAL A 76 5.58 1.07 9.38
C VAL A 76 5.01 1.04 7.96
N LYS A 77 4.91 -0.16 7.38
CA LYS A 77 4.13 -0.43 6.18
C LYS A 77 2.86 -1.18 6.57
N ILE A 78 1.73 -0.73 6.10
CA ILE A 78 0.45 -1.43 6.28
C ILE A 78 -0.02 -1.92 4.91
N GLY A 79 -0.37 -3.20 4.84
CA GLY A 79 -0.99 -3.82 3.67
C GLY A 79 -2.42 -4.26 3.96
N MET A 80 -2.76 -5.51 3.61
CA MET A 80 -4.09 -6.05 3.80
C MET A 80 -4.50 -6.09 5.27
N LEU A 81 -5.60 -5.40 5.59
CA LEU A 81 -6.32 -5.48 6.86
C LEU A 81 -7.73 -6.03 6.60
N PRO A 82 -8.05 -7.23 7.05
CA PRO A 82 -9.25 -7.94 6.60
C PRO A 82 -10.57 -7.38 7.12
N ASP A 83 -10.57 -6.70 8.26
CA ASP A 83 -11.79 -6.16 8.86
C ASP A 83 -11.53 -4.96 9.79
N ARG A 84 -12.62 -4.28 10.16
CA ARG A 84 -12.60 -3.11 11.02
C ARG A 84 -11.97 -3.37 12.40
N ASN A 85 -12.22 -4.53 13.01
CA ASN A 85 -11.73 -4.81 14.37
C ASN A 85 -10.20 -4.84 14.39
N ILE A 86 -9.59 -5.42 13.35
CA ILE A 86 -8.13 -5.39 13.18
C ILE A 86 -7.62 -3.97 12.93
N MET A 87 -8.34 -3.17 12.12
CA MET A 87 -7.99 -1.75 11.90
C MET A 87 -8.03 -0.95 13.20
N GLU A 88 -9.01 -1.19 14.08
CA GLU A 88 -9.12 -0.55 15.40
C GLU A 88 -7.90 -0.86 16.28
N VAL A 89 -7.48 -2.11 16.31
CA VAL A 89 -6.27 -2.54 17.04
C VAL A 89 -5.02 -1.87 16.48
N VAL A 90 -4.87 -1.84 15.15
CA VAL A 90 -3.74 -1.18 14.48
C VAL A 90 -3.73 0.32 14.79
N CYS A 91 -4.87 1.01 14.66
CA CYS A 91 -4.98 2.45 14.98
C CYS A 91 -4.56 2.75 16.42
N LYS A 92 -5.04 1.94 17.38
CA LYS A 92 -4.68 2.06 18.80
C LYS A 92 -3.17 1.92 19.00
N ALA A 93 -2.55 0.91 18.39
CA ALA A 93 -1.11 0.70 18.49
C ALA A 93 -0.30 1.85 17.88
N LEU A 94 -0.70 2.36 16.70
CA LEU A 94 -0.03 3.51 16.08
C LEU A 94 -0.04 4.74 17.00
N ASP A 95 -1.17 5.00 17.67
CA ASP A 95 -1.32 6.14 18.57
C ASP A 95 -0.52 5.93 19.88
N GLU A 96 -0.63 4.76 20.50
CA GLU A 96 0.03 4.41 21.76
C GLU A 96 1.55 4.47 21.64
N TYR A 97 2.11 3.85 20.60
CA TYR A 97 3.56 3.84 20.34
C TYR A 97 4.06 5.04 19.53
N LYS A 98 3.17 6.01 19.24
CA LYS A 98 3.49 7.29 18.58
C LYS A 98 4.23 7.11 17.26
N ILE A 99 3.80 6.16 16.46
CA ILE A 99 4.37 5.88 15.14
C ILE A 99 4.05 7.02 14.18
N LYS A 100 5.08 7.61 13.55
CA LYS A 100 4.93 8.81 12.71
C LYS A 100 5.08 8.57 11.23
N LYS A 101 5.82 7.53 10.83
CA LYS A 101 6.10 7.22 9.43
C LYS A 101 5.34 5.96 9.04
N VAL A 102 4.16 6.15 8.47
CA VAL A 102 3.27 5.06 8.08
C VAL A 102 2.97 5.15 6.58
N VAL A 103 3.28 4.08 5.85
CA VAL A 103 2.91 3.90 4.44
C VAL A 103 1.83 2.83 4.37
N LEU A 104 0.67 3.17 3.83
CA LEU A 104 -0.45 2.25 3.70
C LEU A 104 -0.77 1.99 2.23
N ASP A 105 -0.75 0.73 1.84
CA ASP A 105 -1.30 0.25 0.57
C ASP A 105 -2.74 -0.23 0.82
N PRO A 106 -3.76 0.52 0.36
CA PRO A 106 -5.16 0.19 0.63
C PRO A 106 -5.62 -0.96 -0.26
N VAL A 107 -5.23 -2.18 0.09
CA VAL A 107 -5.56 -3.39 -0.66
C VAL A 107 -7.06 -3.69 -0.52
N LEU A 108 -7.89 -3.12 -1.40
CA LEU A 108 -9.35 -3.30 -1.41
C LEU A 108 -9.79 -4.54 -2.17
N SER A 109 -8.96 -5.00 -3.11
CA SER A 109 -9.19 -6.22 -3.88
C SER A 109 -7.88 -6.97 -4.12
N SER A 110 -7.95 -8.30 -4.22
CA SER A 110 -6.80 -9.10 -4.64
C SER A 110 -6.46 -8.86 -6.10
N THR A 111 -5.25 -9.20 -6.52
CA THR A 111 -4.80 -9.16 -7.93
C THR A 111 -5.70 -10.01 -8.85
N SER A 112 -6.40 -11.01 -8.28
CA SER A 112 -7.39 -11.86 -8.98
C SER A 112 -8.81 -11.28 -8.99
N GLY A 113 -9.04 -10.07 -8.43
CA GLY A 113 -10.34 -9.37 -8.44
C GLY A 113 -11.28 -9.73 -7.29
N THR A 114 -10.87 -10.56 -6.34
CA THR A 114 -11.70 -10.87 -5.16
C THR A 114 -11.75 -9.63 -4.25
N GLU A 115 -12.96 -9.15 -3.90
CA GLU A 115 -13.11 -8.07 -2.92
C GLU A 115 -12.67 -8.56 -1.54
N LEU A 116 -11.75 -7.80 -0.91
CA LEU A 116 -11.14 -8.13 0.38
C LEU A 116 -11.67 -7.29 1.52
N SER A 117 -12.44 -6.23 1.24
CA SER A 117 -13.02 -5.35 2.25
C SER A 117 -14.49 -5.04 1.98
N ARG A 118 -15.30 -4.90 3.06
CA ARG A 118 -16.68 -4.43 2.99
C ARG A 118 -16.71 -2.90 2.91
N ASN A 119 -17.78 -2.32 2.38
CA ASN A 119 -17.92 -0.86 2.30
C ASN A 119 -17.82 -0.16 3.68
N SER A 120 -18.36 -0.77 4.74
CA SER A 120 -18.25 -0.26 6.12
C SER A 120 -16.82 -0.22 6.63
N ASP A 121 -15.98 -1.17 6.21
CA ASP A 121 -14.59 -1.27 6.61
C ASP A 121 -13.76 -0.21 5.87
N LEU A 122 -14.08 0.06 4.59
CA LEU A 122 -13.47 1.15 3.83
C LEU A 122 -13.78 2.53 4.44
N GLU A 123 -15.02 2.77 4.86
CA GLU A 123 -15.36 4.03 5.55
C GLU A 123 -14.57 4.21 6.84
N TYR A 124 -14.40 3.15 7.62
CA TYR A 124 -13.59 3.21 8.83
C TYR A 124 -12.11 3.48 8.50
N MET A 125 -11.56 2.80 7.50
CA MET A 125 -10.19 3.01 7.02
C MET A 125 -9.96 4.48 6.64
N ILE A 126 -10.88 5.08 5.88
CA ILE A 126 -10.81 6.48 5.43
C ILE A 126 -10.89 7.45 6.63
N LYS A 127 -11.83 7.22 7.55
CA LYS A 127 -12.09 8.14 8.68
C LYS A 127 -11.03 8.05 9.76
N GLU A 128 -10.47 6.85 10.00
CA GLU A 128 -9.65 6.61 11.18
C GLU A 128 -8.19 6.24 10.83
N LEU A 129 -7.95 5.38 9.85
CA LEU A 129 -6.60 4.91 9.60
C LEU A 129 -5.80 5.86 8.71
N PHE A 130 -6.42 6.43 7.65
CA PHE A 130 -5.69 7.28 6.70
C PHE A 130 -5.09 8.53 7.35
N LYS A 131 -5.76 9.14 8.31
CA LYS A 131 -5.25 10.32 9.05
C LYS A 131 -3.99 10.05 9.88
N ARG A 132 -3.67 8.77 10.12
CA ARG A 132 -2.46 8.31 10.81
C ARG A 132 -1.33 7.97 9.85
N CYS A 133 -1.61 8.02 8.53
CA CYS A 133 -0.62 7.70 7.51
C CYS A 133 0.18 8.94 7.11
N THR A 134 1.45 8.70 6.76
CA THR A 134 2.29 9.68 6.07
C THR A 134 1.96 9.69 4.59
N LEU A 135 1.69 8.50 4.04
CA LEU A 135 1.41 8.26 2.64
C LEU A 135 0.45 7.07 2.48
N ILE A 136 -0.52 7.22 1.61
CA ILE A 136 -1.34 6.11 1.11
C ILE A 136 -1.07 5.90 -0.38
N THR A 137 -1.16 4.64 -0.86
CA THR A 137 -0.74 4.27 -2.22
C THR A 137 -1.84 3.56 -3.03
N PRO A 138 -3.04 4.16 -3.21
CA PRO A 138 -4.09 3.54 -4.00
C PRO A 138 -3.72 3.42 -5.49
N ASN A 139 -4.23 2.38 -6.17
CA ASN A 139 -4.33 2.38 -7.62
C ASN A 139 -5.57 3.18 -8.07
N ILE A 140 -5.73 3.39 -9.40
CA ILE A 140 -6.85 4.17 -9.94
C ILE A 140 -8.22 3.63 -9.47
N PRO A 141 -8.55 2.33 -9.62
CA PRO A 141 -9.82 1.79 -9.12
C PRO A 141 -10.03 1.95 -7.61
N GLU A 142 -8.96 1.85 -6.81
CA GLU A 142 -9.02 2.08 -5.36
C GLU A 142 -9.26 3.55 -5.05
N ALA A 143 -8.60 4.47 -5.77
CA ALA A 143 -8.81 5.91 -5.61
C ALA A 143 -10.27 6.32 -5.91
N GLU A 144 -10.85 5.77 -6.97
CA GLU A 144 -12.27 6.00 -7.31
C GLU A 144 -13.22 5.49 -6.21
N LYS A 145 -12.97 4.29 -5.67
CA LYS A 145 -13.74 3.76 -4.53
C LYS A 145 -13.62 4.63 -3.28
N ILE A 146 -12.41 5.11 -2.98
CA ILE A 146 -12.14 6.02 -1.86
C ILE A 146 -12.92 7.34 -2.03
N ILE A 147 -12.86 7.96 -3.21
CA ILE A 147 -13.57 9.22 -3.49
C ILE A 147 -15.08 9.04 -3.36
N LYS A 148 -15.62 7.95 -3.91
CA LYS A 148 -17.04 7.63 -3.77
C LYS A 148 -17.45 7.48 -2.30
N SER A 149 -16.61 6.88 -1.46
CA SER A 149 -16.86 6.77 -0.02
C SER A 149 -16.75 8.14 0.68
N ILE A 150 -15.76 8.96 0.32
CA ILE A 150 -15.64 10.34 0.84
C ILE A 150 -16.88 11.17 0.49
N SER A 151 -17.37 11.08 -0.76
CA SER A 151 -18.62 11.74 -1.20
C SER A 151 -19.81 11.33 -0.33
N ALA A 152 -19.95 10.05 -0.02
CA ALA A 152 -21.02 9.55 0.85
C ALA A 152 -20.85 10.04 2.31
N ILE A 153 -19.64 10.04 2.84
CA ILE A 153 -19.32 10.51 4.19
C ILE A 153 -19.63 12.00 4.36
N CYS A 154 -19.25 12.83 3.36
CA CYS A 154 -19.48 14.27 3.37
C CYS A 154 -20.90 14.67 2.94
N GLN A 155 -21.71 13.74 2.45
CA GLN A 155 -23.00 13.99 1.79
C GLN A 155 -22.88 14.95 0.60
N ASP A 156 -21.71 14.99 -0.04
CA ASP A 156 -21.41 15.82 -1.21
C ASP A 156 -21.51 14.98 -2.48
N GLN A 157 -22.51 15.30 -3.33
CA GLN A 157 -22.76 14.55 -4.57
C GLN A 157 -21.81 14.92 -5.71
N SER A 158 -20.99 15.97 -5.54
CA SER A 158 -20.11 16.50 -6.60
C SER A 158 -19.11 15.45 -7.12
N PHE A 159 -18.68 14.54 -6.25
CA PHE A 159 -17.65 13.54 -6.57
C PHE A 159 -18.17 12.10 -6.64
N LYS A 160 -19.48 11.89 -6.43
CA LYS A 160 -20.09 10.55 -6.32
C LYS A 160 -19.81 9.63 -7.51
N ASN A 161 -19.76 10.20 -8.70
CA ASN A 161 -19.56 9.47 -9.96
C ASN A 161 -18.24 9.88 -10.63
N MET A 162 -17.27 10.32 -9.85
CA MET A 162 -15.96 10.66 -10.39
C MET A 162 -15.28 9.41 -10.94
N TYR A 163 -14.84 9.49 -12.19
CA TYR A 163 -14.07 8.49 -12.90
C TYR A 163 -12.75 9.12 -13.34
N ILE A 164 -11.64 8.43 -13.14
CA ILE A 164 -10.31 8.94 -13.48
C ILE A 164 -9.98 8.53 -14.90
N SER A 165 -10.17 9.45 -15.85
CA SER A 165 -9.98 9.25 -17.28
C SER A 165 -8.90 10.13 -17.91
N SER A 166 -8.28 11.00 -17.10
CA SER A 166 -7.23 11.92 -17.53
C SER A 166 -6.23 12.17 -16.39
N GLY A 167 -5.10 12.79 -16.72
CA GLY A 167 -4.14 13.26 -15.72
C GLY A 167 -4.74 14.31 -14.79
N GLU A 168 -5.59 15.19 -15.30
CA GLU A 168 -6.28 16.22 -14.53
C GLU A 168 -7.26 15.58 -13.51
N ASP A 169 -7.99 14.53 -13.91
CA ASP A 169 -8.84 13.77 -13.00
C ASP A 169 -8.00 13.12 -11.90
N MET A 170 -6.84 12.58 -12.23
CA MET A 170 -5.93 11.93 -11.29
C MET A 170 -5.38 12.94 -10.26
N GLU A 171 -5.03 14.16 -10.69
CA GLU A 171 -4.60 15.25 -9.81
C GLU A 171 -5.74 15.70 -8.88
N LEU A 172 -6.95 15.86 -9.43
CA LEU A 172 -8.13 16.21 -8.65
C LEU A 172 -8.46 15.12 -7.61
N ALA A 173 -8.39 13.85 -8.02
CA ALA A 173 -8.60 12.70 -7.15
C ALA A 173 -7.61 12.68 -5.98
N ALA A 174 -6.31 12.83 -6.27
CA ALA A 174 -5.27 12.85 -5.26
C ALA A 174 -5.46 14.00 -4.25
N ARG A 175 -5.85 15.17 -4.73
CA ARG A 175 -6.15 16.34 -3.89
C ARG A 175 -7.35 16.09 -2.99
N ILE A 176 -8.48 15.61 -3.53
CA ILE A 176 -9.69 15.33 -2.73
C ILE A 176 -9.37 14.35 -1.61
N ILE A 177 -8.69 13.25 -1.92
CA ILE A 177 -8.33 12.25 -0.95
C ILE A 177 -7.38 12.84 0.11
N SER A 178 -6.35 13.57 -0.32
CA SER A 178 -5.36 14.16 0.58
C SER A 178 -5.96 15.20 1.51
N ASP A 179 -6.79 16.09 1.00
CA ASP A 179 -7.46 17.16 1.77
C ASP A 179 -8.40 16.56 2.82
N PHE A 180 -9.11 15.48 2.49
CA PHE A 180 -9.99 14.79 3.43
C PHE A 180 -9.24 14.02 4.51
N CYS A 181 -8.18 13.30 4.12
CA CYS A 181 -7.46 12.38 5.01
C CYS A 181 -6.30 13.03 5.76
N GLY A 182 -5.80 14.20 5.31
CA GLY A 182 -4.67 14.89 5.92
C GLY A 182 -3.31 14.21 5.70
N CYS A 183 -3.17 13.38 4.65
CA CYS A 183 -1.94 12.65 4.34
C CYS A 183 -1.55 12.81 2.86
N SER A 184 -0.30 12.47 2.53
CA SER A 184 0.13 12.40 1.13
C SER A 184 -0.50 11.21 0.40
N VAL A 185 -0.68 11.32 -0.92
CA VAL A 185 -1.34 10.31 -1.74
C VAL A 185 -0.48 10.00 -2.96
N LEU A 186 -0.20 8.72 -3.19
CA LEU A 186 0.37 8.21 -4.42
C LEU A 186 -0.72 7.45 -5.18
N ILE A 187 -1.21 7.97 -6.29
CA ILE A 187 -2.09 7.20 -7.18
C ILE A 187 -1.23 6.46 -8.20
N LYS A 188 -1.34 5.12 -8.19
CA LYS A 188 -0.61 4.24 -9.09
C LYS A 188 -1.31 4.19 -10.46
N GLY A 189 -0.64 4.66 -11.51
CA GLY A 189 -1.20 4.77 -12.86
C GLY A 189 -0.97 3.58 -13.80
N GLY A 190 -0.39 2.48 -13.31
CA GLY A 190 -0.08 1.30 -14.12
C GLY A 190 -1.27 0.64 -14.85
N HIS A 191 -2.49 1.06 -14.55
CA HIS A 191 -3.72 0.62 -15.19
C HIS A 191 -4.45 1.78 -15.92
N SER A 192 -3.77 2.93 -16.13
CA SER A 192 -4.37 4.06 -16.83
C SER A 192 -4.61 3.74 -18.30
N SER A 193 -5.79 4.06 -18.79
CA SER A 193 -6.14 3.96 -20.22
C SER A 193 -5.77 5.21 -21.00
N PHE A 194 -5.40 6.29 -20.31
CA PHE A 194 -5.12 7.61 -20.91
C PHE A 194 -3.63 7.93 -21.06
N ALA A 195 -2.74 7.18 -20.39
CA ALA A 195 -1.29 7.44 -20.43
C ALA A 195 -0.57 6.83 -21.65
N GLY A 196 -1.33 6.16 -22.56
CA GLY A 196 -0.77 5.40 -23.69
C GLY A 196 -0.29 4.01 -23.27
N ASP A 197 -0.15 3.12 -24.24
CA ASP A 197 0.17 1.71 -23.99
C ASP A 197 1.57 1.49 -23.39
N ASP A 198 2.48 2.43 -23.62
CA ASP A 198 3.89 2.34 -23.19
C ASP A 198 4.20 3.03 -21.86
N SER A 199 3.23 3.70 -21.23
CA SER A 199 3.43 4.47 -19.99
C SER A 199 2.82 3.81 -18.77
N SER A 200 3.48 3.96 -17.62
CA SER A 200 3.00 3.59 -16.29
C SER A 200 3.26 4.72 -15.29
N ASP A 201 2.74 5.92 -15.62
CA ASP A 201 2.97 7.11 -14.82
C ASP A 201 2.16 7.09 -13.53
N ASP A 202 2.82 7.39 -12.42
CA ASP A 202 2.21 7.51 -11.11
C ASP A 202 2.15 8.99 -10.71
N LEU A 203 1.15 9.37 -9.92
CA LEU A 203 1.00 10.72 -9.40
C LEU A 203 1.19 10.75 -7.89
N LEU A 204 2.18 11.49 -7.43
CA LEU A 204 2.42 11.77 -6.01
C LEU A 204 1.91 13.16 -5.65
N TYR A 205 0.95 13.23 -4.73
CA TYR A 205 0.48 14.46 -4.09
C TYR A 205 1.02 14.56 -2.68
N ILE A 206 1.80 15.61 -2.38
CA ILE A 206 2.52 15.77 -1.11
C ILE A 206 1.81 16.76 -0.20
N MET A 207 1.54 16.34 1.05
CA MET A 207 1.09 17.17 2.17
C MET A 207 2.17 17.27 3.26
N PRO A 208 2.34 18.45 3.92
CA PRO A 208 1.79 19.74 3.55
C PRO A 208 2.49 20.33 2.32
N GLY A 209 1.85 21.26 1.64
CA GLY A 209 2.44 22.00 0.52
C GLY A 209 1.73 21.81 -0.81
N SER A 210 0.75 20.90 -0.90
CA SER A 210 -0.15 20.72 -2.04
C SER A 210 0.58 20.62 -3.39
N ARG A 211 1.64 19.81 -3.45
CA ARG A 211 2.47 19.64 -4.65
C ARG A 211 2.12 18.33 -5.36
N CYS A 212 1.79 18.44 -6.66
CA CYS A 212 1.70 17.31 -7.56
C CYS A 212 3.08 17.03 -8.21
N ILE A 213 3.49 15.77 -8.20
CA ILE A 213 4.71 15.28 -8.84
C ILE A 213 4.35 14.07 -9.68
N TRP A 214 4.52 14.18 -10.98
CA TRP A 214 4.38 13.06 -11.90
C TRP A 214 5.68 12.26 -11.94
N LEU A 215 5.54 10.96 -11.75
CA LEU A 215 6.61 9.98 -11.77
C LEU A 215 6.45 9.16 -13.04
N THR A 216 7.13 9.59 -14.10
CA THR A 216 7.06 8.90 -15.38
C THR A 216 7.70 7.52 -15.29
N GLY A 217 7.07 6.54 -15.92
CA GLY A 217 7.57 5.18 -15.97
C GLY A 217 7.26 4.54 -17.31
N LYS A 218 8.19 3.74 -17.81
CA LYS A 218 7.94 2.91 -18.97
C LYS A 218 7.20 1.64 -18.54
N ARG A 219 6.16 1.29 -19.26
CA ARG A 219 5.49 0.00 -19.05
C ARG A 219 6.43 -1.12 -19.49
N ILE A 220 6.62 -2.10 -18.61
CA ILE A 220 7.41 -3.30 -18.91
C ILE A 220 6.41 -4.40 -19.26
N ASP A 221 6.57 -4.99 -20.44
CA ASP A 221 5.76 -6.14 -20.86
C ASP A 221 6.22 -7.39 -20.11
N ASN A 222 5.65 -7.58 -18.91
CA ASN A 222 5.87 -8.74 -18.07
C ASN A 222 4.57 -9.12 -17.36
N SER A 223 4.14 -10.37 -17.52
CA SER A 223 2.96 -10.91 -16.85
C SER A 223 3.16 -11.17 -15.35
N ASN A 224 4.42 -11.26 -14.89
CA ASN A 224 4.80 -11.56 -13.51
C ASN A 224 4.79 -10.27 -12.67
N THR A 225 3.61 -9.84 -12.29
CA THR A 225 3.37 -8.57 -11.56
C THR A 225 2.79 -8.78 -10.17
N HIS A 226 2.74 -10.05 -9.69
CA HIS A 226 2.20 -10.35 -8.38
C HIS A 226 3.09 -9.76 -7.28
N GLY A 227 2.47 -8.94 -6.40
CA GLY A 227 3.17 -8.26 -5.30
C GLY A 227 3.75 -6.89 -5.62
N THR A 228 3.56 -6.36 -6.84
CA THR A 228 4.07 -5.02 -7.22
C THR A 228 3.66 -3.92 -6.24
N GLY A 229 2.39 -3.88 -5.81
CA GLY A 229 1.91 -2.88 -4.83
C GLY A 229 2.58 -3.03 -3.47
N CYS A 230 2.67 -4.26 -2.94
CA CYS A 230 3.34 -4.57 -1.67
C CYS A 230 4.82 -4.16 -1.73
N THR A 231 5.52 -4.52 -2.80
CA THR A 231 6.94 -4.19 -3.00
C THR A 231 7.15 -2.68 -3.07
N LEU A 232 6.35 -1.95 -3.86
CA LEU A 232 6.45 -0.50 -3.98
C LEU A 232 6.26 0.20 -2.63
N SER A 233 5.16 -0.12 -1.92
CA SER A 233 4.86 0.50 -0.63
C SER A 233 5.90 0.17 0.46
N SER A 234 6.47 -1.03 0.44
CA SER A 234 7.56 -1.44 1.34
C SER A 234 8.87 -0.74 1.04
N ALA A 235 9.23 -0.58 -0.25
CA ALA A 235 10.41 0.18 -0.65
C ALA A 235 10.31 1.66 -0.23
N ILE A 236 9.12 2.28 -0.36
CA ILE A 236 8.88 3.64 0.14
C ILE A 236 9.05 3.68 1.67
N ALA A 237 8.50 2.72 2.40
CA ALA A 237 8.65 2.65 3.86
C ALA A 237 10.13 2.52 4.28
N CYS A 238 10.93 1.73 3.56
CA CYS A 238 12.39 1.63 3.75
C CYS A 238 13.10 2.96 3.53
N GLY A 239 12.75 3.70 2.47
CA GLY A 239 13.28 5.04 2.22
C GLY A 239 12.96 6.03 3.34
N LEU A 240 11.71 6.03 3.82
CA LEU A 240 11.29 6.86 4.96
C LEU A 240 12.00 6.46 6.26
N ALA A 241 12.21 5.16 6.51
CA ALA A 241 12.97 4.67 7.65
C ALA A 241 14.41 5.19 7.63
N LYS A 242 15.03 5.26 6.46
CA LYS A 242 16.36 5.84 6.24
C LYS A 242 16.41 7.37 6.30
N GLY A 243 15.28 8.04 6.55
CA GLY A 243 15.21 9.50 6.70
C GLY A 243 15.09 10.27 5.39
N MET A 244 14.75 9.61 4.29
CA MET A 244 14.50 10.26 3.00
C MET A 244 13.18 11.06 3.05
N THR A 245 13.08 12.09 2.19
CA THR A 245 11.78 12.73 1.89
C THR A 245 10.89 11.75 1.12
N ILE A 246 9.56 11.96 1.15
CA ILE A 246 8.59 11.12 0.41
C ILE A 246 8.98 11.04 -1.08
N GLU A 247 9.31 12.17 -1.69
CA GLU A 247 9.72 12.26 -3.09
C GLU A 247 10.96 11.40 -3.41
N LYS A 248 12.01 11.48 -2.58
CA LYS A 248 13.21 10.66 -2.75
C LYS A 248 12.94 9.17 -2.52
N ALA A 249 12.17 8.84 -1.49
CA ALA A 249 11.78 7.47 -1.22
C ALA A 249 10.95 6.86 -2.34
N MET A 250 10.07 7.68 -2.96
CA MET A 250 9.25 7.25 -4.09
C MET A 250 10.08 7.00 -5.34
N ASN A 251 11.00 7.91 -5.70
CA ASN A 251 11.89 7.71 -6.87
C ASN A 251 12.70 6.41 -6.72
N LEU A 252 13.31 6.22 -5.55
CA LEU A 252 14.07 5.01 -5.24
C LEU A 252 13.20 3.74 -5.33
N ALA A 253 11.96 3.80 -4.84
CA ALA A 253 11.02 2.68 -4.92
C ALA A 253 10.57 2.40 -6.36
N LYS A 254 10.39 3.45 -7.19
CA LYS A 254 10.05 3.32 -8.61
C LYS A 254 11.18 2.67 -9.40
N ASP A 255 12.43 3.06 -9.17
CA ASP A 255 13.59 2.44 -9.79
C ASP A 255 13.70 0.97 -9.43
N TYR A 256 13.59 0.66 -8.14
CA TYR A 256 13.64 -0.72 -7.63
C TYR A 256 12.55 -1.61 -8.22
N ILE A 257 11.28 -1.16 -8.22
CA ILE A 257 10.18 -1.97 -8.77
C ILE A 257 10.33 -2.19 -10.27
N THR A 258 10.85 -1.19 -10.99
CA THR A 258 11.14 -1.29 -12.43
C THR A 258 12.20 -2.37 -12.69
N GLU A 259 13.25 -2.42 -11.89
CA GLU A 259 14.27 -3.46 -11.95
C GLU A 259 13.68 -4.84 -11.65
N CYS A 260 12.95 -4.99 -10.53
CA CYS A 260 12.30 -6.24 -10.15
C CYS A 260 11.36 -6.81 -11.22
N ILE A 261 10.62 -5.94 -11.92
CA ILE A 261 9.73 -6.34 -13.03
C ILE A 261 10.56 -6.74 -14.25
N SER A 262 11.63 -5.99 -14.59
CA SER A 262 12.43 -6.21 -15.78
C SER A 262 13.27 -7.49 -15.73
N MET A 263 13.67 -7.94 -14.55
CA MET A 263 14.48 -9.17 -14.39
C MET A 263 13.72 -10.46 -14.73
N GLY A 264 12.37 -10.45 -14.65
CA GLY A 264 11.51 -11.54 -15.07
C GLY A 264 11.73 -12.84 -14.29
N LEU A 265 10.84 -13.15 -13.36
CA LEU A 265 10.85 -14.42 -12.63
C LEU A 265 9.64 -15.25 -13.04
N ASP A 266 9.87 -16.27 -13.88
CA ASP A 266 8.81 -17.15 -14.40
C ASP A 266 8.58 -18.33 -13.45
N LEU A 267 7.69 -18.15 -12.47
CA LEU A 267 7.30 -19.17 -11.51
C LEU A 267 5.78 -19.31 -11.43
N GLY A 268 5.33 -20.56 -11.48
CA GLY A 268 3.91 -20.92 -11.39
C GLY A 268 3.20 -20.90 -12.74
N HIS A 269 1.86 -20.94 -12.72
CA HIS A 269 1.02 -21.06 -13.92
C HIS A 269 0.14 -19.82 -14.14
N GLY A 270 0.25 -18.80 -13.30
CA GLY A 270 -0.50 -17.55 -13.36
C GLY A 270 0.41 -16.33 -13.38
N ARG A 271 0.00 -15.26 -12.70
CA ARG A 271 0.85 -14.08 -12.51
C ARG A 271 1.94 -14.41 -11.49
N GLY A 272 3.17 -14.62 -11.97
CA GLY A 272 4.31 -14.96 -11.14
C GLY A 272 4.76 -13.80 -10.24
N PRO A 273 5.62 -14.11 -9.23
CA PRO A 273 6.16 -13.11 -8.31
C PRO A 273 7.25 -12.26 -8.98
N LEU A 274 7.58 -11.16 -8.31
CA LEU A 274 8.73 -10.33 -8.67
C LEU A 274 10.05 -10.99 -8.24
N TYR A 275 11.13 -10.66 -8.93
CA TYR A 275 12.49 -10.94 -8.49
C TYR A 275 12.96 -9.83 -7.55
N HIS A 276 13.37 -10.17 -6.32
CA HIS A 276 13.84 -9.23 -5.31
C HIS A 276 15.35 -9.28 -5.14
#